data_8979760b7d9e242e605c9f2aed80b9b7
#
_entry.id   8979760b7d9e242e605c9f2aed80b9b7
#
_cell.length_a   1.000
_cell.length_b   1.000
_cell.length_c   1.000
_cell.angle_alpha   90.00
_cell.angle_beta   90.00
_cell.angle_gamma   90.00
#
_symmetry.space_group_name_H-M   'P 1'
#
loop_
_entity.id
_entity.type
_entity.pdbx_description
1 polymer ?
#
loop_
_entity_poly.entity_id
_entity_poly.type
_entity_poly.pdbx_seq_one_letter_code
_entity_poly.pdbx_strand_id
1 'polypeptide(L)'
;MKISITSLLFLVLITASLAGCKQDQPQKADQPANVGVETAVVHPQQHTDYLEVPAHVTPDPSHVVRIFPPLSGRIFGLRVLPGQEVQKGQEVAILQSSDIAQARADFEKAKIEVIRADRALQRGKLLLQHEVLSQGDYYELEATDQVAHSELERTRQRIHELGFSEDGVSDEVPIRAPISGVVLDIGTATGELQRSLDNATSIATIANLDTVWIVGDVFERDLATLQSGRSVEVLVPAYPGLKLSGRIANVSDALDPNTHTLKLRIVLNNPDHKLKADMFATVRVAQGARNVFILPATAVLHEGDKTYVFLVDASGKYIQRAVTVGRSFDTGGVKNVEVLSGLSDGDKVVTVGGALLRPTSGD
;
A
#
# COMPACT_ATOMS: atom_id res chain seq x y z
N MET A 1 -64.65 4.10 12.53
CA MET A 1 -65.94 3.39 12.73
C MET A 1 -65.84 2.63 14.03
N LYS A 2 -66.66 3.09 14.98
CA LYS A 2 -67.32 2.41 16.12
C LYS A 2 -66.38 1.71 17.14
N ILE A 3 -66.17 2.25 18.38
CA ILE A 3 -67.14 2.22 19.52
C ILE A 3 -67.09 0.84 20.19
N SER A 4 -66.82 0.63 21.53
CA SER A 4 -67.51 1.05 22.73
C SER A 4 -66.81 0.41 23.94
N ILE A 5 -66.45 1.10 25.03
CA ILE A 5 -67.27 1.40 26.22
C ILE A 5 -67.78 0.16 26.95
N THR A 6 -67.39 -0.01 28.16
CA THR A 6 -68.15 0.18 29.44
C THR A 6 -67.46 -0.64 30.53
N SER A 7 -67.08 -0.10 31.67
CA SER A 7 -67.87 0.37 32.84
C SER A 7 -67.96 -0.70 33.92
N LEU A 8 -67.62 -0.47 35.06
CA LEU A 8 -68.24 0.06 36.29
C LEU A 8 -67.91 -0.79 37.55
N LEU A 9 -67.31 -0.15 38.53
CA LEU A 9 -67.80 0.09 39.89
C LEU A 9 -68.16 -1.11 40.79
N PHE A 10 -67.54 -1.16 41.99
CA PHE A 10 -68.16 -1.22 43.35
C PHE A 10 -67.02 -1.44 44.34
N LEU A 11 -66.57 -0.53 45.14
CA LEU A 11 -66.98 0.02 46.45
C LEU A 11 -67.51 -0.99 47.46
N VAL A 12 -66.77 -1.20 48.56
CA VAL A 12 -67.24 -1.20 49.97
C VAL A 12 -66.10 -1.27 50.97
N LEU A 13 -66.06 -0.28 51.80
CA LEU A 13 -65.41 -0.08 53.10
C LEU A 13 -65.74 -1.17 54.10
N ILE A 14 -64.82 -1.55 54.99
CA ILE A 14 -65.07 -1.76 56.44
C ILE A 14 -63.75 -1.68 57.20
N THR A 15 -63.72 -0.81 58.19
CA THR A 15 -62.78 -0.58 59.30
C THR A 15 -62.88 -1.63 60.35
N ALA A 16 -61.74 -2.08 60.90
CA ALA A 16 -61.69 -2.47 62.29
C ALA A 16 -60.25 -2.42 62.82
N SER A 17 -60.03 -1.55 63.76
CA SER A 17 -58.92 -1.45 64.69
C SER A 17 -58.78 -2.69 65.56
N LEU A 18 -57.55 -3.10 65.90
CA LEU A 18 -57.25 -3.41 67.30
C LEU A 18 -55.71 -3.71 67.46
N ALA A 19 -55.26 -3.10 68.51
CA ALA A 19 -53.94 -3.08 69.13
C ALA A 19 -53.31 -4.46 69.41
N GLY A 20 -51.96 -4.49 69.42
CA GLY A 20 -51.32 -5.38 70.35
C GLY A 20 -50.01 -6.02 69.93
N CYS A 21 -49.02 -5.69 70.72
CA CYS A 21 -47.79 -6.42 71.02
C CYS A 21 -46.61 -6.22 70.10
N LYS A 22 -45.72 -5.33 70.50
CA LYS A 22 -44.28 -5.37 70.29
C LYS A 22 -43.76 -6.73 70.71
N GLN A 23 -43.25 -7.47 69.73
CA GLN A 23 -42.42 -8.62 70.00
C GLN A 23 -41.03 -8.26 69.44
N ASP A 24 -40.08 -8.07 70.35
CA ASP A 24 -38.67 -7.93 70.01
C ASP A 24 -38.21 -9.19 69.27
N GLN A 25 -38.03 -9.10 67.98
CA GLN A 25 -37.30 -10.06 67.21
C GLN A 25 -35.80 -9.76 67.38
N PRO A 26 -35.00 -10.83 67.70
CA PRO A 26 -33.57 -10.62 67.76
C PRO A 26 -33.03 -10.15 66.38
N GLN A 27 -32.32 -9.05 66.42
CA GLN A 27 -31.57 -8.47 65.32
C GLN A 27 -30.69 -9.58 64.72
N LYS A 28 -31.09 -10.05 63.55
CA LYS A 28 -30.29 -11.00 62.74
C LYS A 28 -29.04 -10.22 62.40
N ALA A 29 -27.90 -10.71 62.89
CA ALA A 29 -26.60 -10.18 62.56
C ALA A 29 -26.51 -9.96 61.02
N ASP A 30 -26.14 -8.77 60.62
CA ASP A 30 -25.84 -8.42 59.26
C ASP A 30 -24.89 -9.46 58.69
N GLN A 31 -25.41 -10.36 57.88
CA GLN A 31 -24.56 -11.08 56.92
C GLN A 31 -23.95 -10.01 55.99
N PRO A 32 -22.64 -10.02 55.81
CA PRO A 32 -22.03 -9.08 54.89
C PRO A 32 -22.73 -9.22 53.54
N ALA A 33 -23.26 -8.09 53.04
CA ALA A 33 -23.85 -8.00 51.71
C ALA A 33 -22.92 -8.73 50.74
N ASN A 34 -23.50 -9.63 49.96
CA ASN A 34 -22.78 -10.36 48.93
C ASN A 34 -22.37 -9.33 47.86
N VAL A 35 -21.30 -8.62 48.16
CA VAL A 35 -20.67 -7.67 47.24
C VAL A 35 -20.26 -8.54 46.06
N GLY A 36 -20.78 -8.26 44.86
CA GLY A 36 -20.52 -9.04 43.66
C GLY A 36 -19.04 -8.99 43.27
N VAL A 37 -18.23 -9.71 44.03
CA VAL A 37 -16.79 -9.85 43.79
C VAL A 37 -16.56 -11.15 43.03
N GLU A 38 -16.04 -11.03 41.83
CA GLU A 38 -15.60 -12.20 41.05
C GLU A 38 -14.11 -12.42 41.24
N THR A 39 -13.71 -13.66 41.31
CA THR A 39 -12.30 -14.03 41.47
C THR A 39 -11.92 -15.08 40.41
N ALA A 40 -10.70 -15.01 39.93
CA ALA A 40 -10.12 -16.02 39.04
C ALA A 40 -8.75 -16.47 39.55
N VAL A 41 -8.42 -17.72 39.31
CA VAL A 41 -7.05 -18.22 39.50
C VAL A 41 -6.24 -17.80 38.25
N VAL A 42 -5.07 -17.23 38.50
CA VAL A 42 -4.21 -16.73 37.41
C VAL A 42 -3.03 -17.66 37.21
N HIS A 43 -2.73 -17.87 35.95
CA HIS A 43 -1.56 -18.62 35.49
C HIS A 43 -0.76 -17.77 34.54
N PRO A 44 0.58 -17.91 34.54
CA PRO A 44 1.41 -17.19 33.58
C PRO A 44 1.09 -17.69 32.16
N GLN A 45 0.86 -16.74 31.26
CA GLN A 45 0.63 -17.01 29.86
C GLN A 45 1.85 -16.54 29.04
N GLN A 46 2.20 -17.32 28.04
CA GLN A 46 3.26 -16.92 27.12
C GLN A 46 2.76 -15.79 26.22
N HIS A 47 3.34 -14.64 26.37
CA HIS A 47 3.06 -13.47 25.54
C HIS A 47 4.28 -13.15 24.66
N THR A 48 4.03 -12.96 23.37
CA THR A 48 5.09 -12.59 22.43
C THR A 48 5.10 -11.07 22.23
N ASP A 49 6.20 -10.46 22.55
CA ASP A 49 6.43 -9.05 22.22
C ASP A 49 6.73 -8.89 20.74
N TYR A 50 6.18 -7.86 20.13
CA TYR A 50 6.43 -7.52 18.74
C TYR A 50 7.00 -6.12 18.62
N LEU A 51 8.05 -6.00 17.81
CA LEU A 51 8.43 -4.73 17.25
C LEU A 51 7.51 -4.44 16.06
N GLU A 52 6.80 -3.35 16.10
CA GLU A 52 5.94 -2.89 15.02
C GLU A 52 6.66 -1.79 14.23
N VAL A 53 6.88 -2.05 12.94
CA VAL A 53 7.57 -1.14 12.03
C VAL A 53 6.55 -0.63 11.02
N PRO A 54 6.32 0.69 10.96
CA PRO A 54 5.50 1.27 9.92
C PRO A 54 6.15 1.04 8.56
N ALA A 55 5.36 0.67 7.58
CA ALA A 55 5.82 0.29 6.26
C ALA A 55 4.79 0.66 5.18
N HIS A 56 5.22 0.57 3.94
CA HIS A 56 4.35 0.73 2.78
C HIS A 56 4.69 -0.30 1.70
N VAL A 57 3.71 -0.57 0.86
CA VAL A 57 3.85 -1.46 -0.30
C VAL A 57 4.50 -0.69 -1.43
N THR A 58 5.57 -1.21 -2.00
CA THR A 58 6.26 -0.61 -3.15
C THR A 58 6.37 -1.66 -4.26
N PRO A 59 6.15 -1.32 -5.51
CA PRO A 59 6.46 -2.21 -6.60
C PRO A 59 7.95 -2.58 -6.59
N ASP A 60 8.30 -3.76 -7.04
CA ASP A 60 9.70 -4.12 -7.26
C ASP A 60 10.30 -3.21 -8.34
N PRO A 61 11.32 -2.39 -8.04
CA PRO A 61 11.91 -1.46 -9.00
C PRO A 61 12.44 -2.12 -10.27
N SER A 62 12.80 -3.41 -10.22
CA SER A 62 13.25 -4.17 -11.39
C SER A 62 12.11 -4.50 -12.35
N HIS A 63 10.87 -4.35 -11.91
CA HIS A 63 9.66 -4.61 -12.68
C HIS A 63 8.79 -3.36 -12.86
N VAL A 64 9.39 -2.18 -12.72
CA VAL A 64 8.76 -0.87 -13.00
C VAL A 64 9.41 -0.26 -14.23
N VAL A 65 8.61 0.15 -15.18
CA VAL A 65 9.08 0.86 -16.38
C VAL A 65 8.33 2.17 -16.54
N ARG A 66 9.10 3.25 -16.67
CA ARG A 66 8.59 4.56 -17.08
C ARG A 66 8.70 4.68 -18.59
N ILE A 67 7.60 5.01 -19.23
CA ILE A 67 7.53 5.16 -20.68
C ILE A 67 7.75 6.62 -21.00
N PHE A 68 8.78 6.89 -21.81
CA PHE A 68 9.09 8.22 -22.32
C PHE A 68 8.79 8.29 -23.82
N PRO A 69 8.45 9.48 -24.35
CA PRO A 69 8.26 9.63 -25.77
C PRO A 69 9.60 9.40 -26.51
N PRO A 70 9.63 8.57 -27.57
CA PRO A 70 10.85 8.30 -28.32
C PRO A 70 11.26 9.50 -29.19
N LEU A 71 10.33 10.37 -29.53
CA LEU A 71 10.49 11.53 -30.39
C LEU A 71 9.74 12.73 -29.80
N SER A 72 10.11 13.93 -30.26
CA SER A 72 9.33 15.12 -29.95
C SER A 72 8.01 15.12 -30.73
N GLY A 73 6.94 15.54 -30.08
CA GLY A 73 5.62 15.54 -30.69
C GLY A 73 4.50 15.86 -29.71
N ARG A 74 3.29 15.89 -30.23
CA ARG A 74 2.08 16.12 -29.44
C ARG A 74 1.41 14.80 -29.10
N ILE A 75 0.99 14.61 -27.87
CA ILE A 75 0.15 13.47 -27.49
C ILE A 75 -1.22 13.64 -28.12
N PHE A 76 -1.50 12.81 -29.11
CA PHE A 76 -2.78 12.84 -29.84
C PHE A 76 -3.88 12.11 -29.05
N GLY A 77 -3.54 11.03 -28.35
CA GLY A 77 -4.48 10.27 -27.55
C GLY A 77 -3.81 9.40 -26.52
N LEU A 78 -4.45 9.30 -25.35
CA LEU A 78 -4.14 8.32 -24.31
C LEU A 78 -5.13 7.16 -24.43
N ARG A 79 -4.61 5.91 -24.41
CA ARG A 79 -5.40 4.68 -24.61
C ARG A 79 -5.58 3.89 -23.33
N VAL A 80 -4.98 4.33 -22.24
CA VAL A 80 -4.98 3.65 -20.95
C VAL A 80 -5.32 4.63 -19.83
N LEU A 81 -5.76 4.07 -18.70
CA LEU A 81 -6.09 4.82 -17.49
C LEU A 81 -5.25 4.31 -16.30
N PRO A 82 -4.98 5.16 -15.29
CA PRO A 82 -4.38 4.69 -14.05
C PRO A 82 -5.19 3.54 -13.42
N GLY A 83 -4.51 2.51 -12.94
CA GLY A 83 -5.10 1.30 -12.40
C GLY A 83 -5.51 0.25 -13.44
N GLN A 84 -5.41 0.53 -14.73
CA GLN A 84 -5.71 -0.42 -15.80
C GLN A 84 -4.58 -1.41 -15.98
N GLU A 85 -4.91 -2.69 -16.18
CA GLU A 85 -3.96 -3.71 -16.60
C GLU A 85 -3.68 -3.61 -18.09
N VAL A 86 -2.41 -3.73 -18.45
CA VAL A 86 -1.93 -3.70 -19.84
C VAL A 86 -1.04 -4.90 -20.14
N GLN A 87 -1.08 -5.34 -21.37
CA GLN A 87 -0.18 -6.39 -21.87
C GLN A 87 1.03 -5.77 -22.58
N LYS A 88 2.14 -6.51 -22.56
CA LYS A 88 3.34 -6.14 -23.35
C LYS A 88 2.95 -5.96 -24.82
N GLY A 89 3.34 -4.82 -25.40
CA GLY A 89 3.02 -4.47 -26.79
C GLY A 89 1.68 -3.74 -26.97
N GLN A 90 0.83 -3.67 -25.94
CA GLN A 90 -0.43 -2.91 -25.98
C GLN A 90 -0.15 -1.41 -26.16
N GLU A 91 -0.95 -0.75 -26.95
CA GLU A 91 -0.87 0.68 -27.18
C GLU A 91 -1.31 1.48 -25.96
N VAL A 92 -0.42 2.34 -25.48
CA VAL A 92 -0.60 3.20 -24.30
C VAL A 92 -1.01 4.59 -24.70
N ALA A 93 -0.37 5.12 -25.73
CA ALA A 93 -0.62 6.46 -26.25
C ALA A 93 -0.29 6.55 -27.74
N ILE A 94 -0.78 7.58 -28.38
CA ILE A 94 -0.41 7.97 -29.74
C ILE A 94 0.28 9.33 -29.68
N LEU A 95 1.49 9.40 -30.24
CA LEU A 95 2.26 10.62 -30.40
C LEU A 95 2.21 11.06 -31.85
N GLN A 96 1.86 12.30 -32.13
CA GLN A 96 1.99 12.92 -33.45
C GLN A 96 3.31 13.67 -33.50
N SER A 97 4.22 13.20 -34.35
CA SER A 97 5.59 13.76 -34.47
C SER A 97 5.78 14.57 -35.73
N SER A 98 6.19 15.83 -35.53
CA SER A 98 6.62 16.70 -36.65
C SER A 98 7.90 16.20 -37.32
N ASP A 99 8.78 15.52 -36.57
CA ASP A 99 10.05 15.03 -37.10
C ASP A 99 9.84 13.93 -38.15
N ILE A 100 8.83 13.06 -37.90
CA ILE A 100 8.44 12.02 -38.87
C ILE A 100 7.76 12.64 -40.08
N ALA A 101 6.85 13.59 -39.87
CA ALA A 101 6.18 14.26 -40.95
C ALA A 101 7.21 14.94 -41.88
N GLN A 102 8.21 15.60 -41.31
CA GLN A 102 9.30 16.24 -42.10
C GLN A 102 10.15 15.19 -42.82
N ALA A 103 10.60 14.13 -42.14
CA ALA A 103 11.41 13.07 -42.75
C ALA A 103 10.69 12.39 -43.92
N ARG A 104 9.38 12.19 -43.82
CA ARG A 104 8.56 11.67 -44.94
C ARG A 104 8.42 12.63 -46.08
N ALA A 105 8.19 13.95 -45.81
CA ALA A 105 8.11 14.94 -46.82
C ALA A 105 9.43 15.03 -47.60
N ASP A 106 10.57 14.96 -46.92
CA ASP A 106 11.91 14.96 -47.55
C ASP A 106 12.13 13.69 -48.39
N PHE A 107 11.70 12.54 -47.92
CA PHE A 107 11.78 11.27 -48.66
C PHE A 107 10.93 11.29 -49.93
N GLU A 108 9.68 11.73 -49.85
CA GLU A 108 8.81 11.83 -51.04
C GLU A 108 9.35 12.85 -52.04
N LYS A 109 9.93 13.97 -51.58
CA LYS A 109 10.60 14.92 -52.43
C LYS A 109 11.81 14.32 -53.15
N ALA A 110 12.66 13.58 -52.40
CA ALA A 110 13.83 12.90 -52.98
C ALA A 110 13.42 11.83 -54.02
N LYS A 111 12.36 11.10 -53.76
CA LYS A 111 11.79 10.12 -54.69
C LYS A 111 11.29 10.72 -55.98
N ILE A 112 10.65 11.90 -55.93
CA ILE A 112 10.24 12.65 -57.12
C ILE A 112 11.47 13.13 -57.92
N GLU A 113 12.53 13.58 -57.21
CA GLU A 113 13.76 14.07 -57.88
C GLU A 113 14.51 12.93 -58.59
N VAL A 114 14.58 11.72 -57.99
CA VAL A 114 15.12 10.53 -58.66
C VAL A 114 14.35 10.24 -59.95
N ILE A 115 13.03 10.22 -59.91
CA ILE A 115 12.20 9.98 -61.12
C ILE A 115 12.49 11.03 -62.21
N ARG A 116 12.73 12.27 -61.81
CA ARG A 116 13.05 13.38 -62.72
C ARG A 116 14.45 13.22 -63.34
N ALA A 117 15.46 12.93 -62.51
CA ALA A 117 16.84 12.75 -62.91
C ALA A 117 17.00 11.51 -63.82
N ASP A 118 16.42 10.37 -63.46
CA ASP A 118 16.42 9.15 -64.28
C ASP A 118 15.78 9.40 -65.65
N ARG A 119 14.64 10.06 -65.74
CA ARG A 119 14.04 10.45 -67.04
C ARG A 119 14.94 11.38 -67.85
N ALA A 120 15.64 12.32 -67.21
CA ALA A 120 16.58 13.20 -67.88
C ALA A 120 17.79 12.41 -68.42
N LEU A 121 18.35 11.52 -67.64
CA LEU A 121 19.45 10.66 -68.00
C LEU A 121 19.06 9.72 -69.14
N GLN A 122 17.90 9.08 -69.12
CA GLN A 122 17.38 8.24 -70.20
C GLN A 122 17.24 9.02 -71.51
N ARG A 123 16.68 10.24 -71.47
CA ARG A 123 16.62 11.11 -72.67
C ARG A 123 18.00 11.52 -73.13
N GLY A 124 18.91 11.91 -72.22
CA GLY A 124 20.29 12.27 -72.54
C GLY A 124 21.04 11.12 -73.21
N LYS A 125 20.83 9.87 -72.76
CA LYS A 125 21.39 8.67 -73.36
C LYS A 125 20.95 8.51 -74.82
N LEU A 126 19.68 8.68 -75.11
CA LEU A 126 19.17 8.64 -76.53
C LEU A 126 19.75 9.78 -77.41
N LEU A 127 19.84 10.99 -76.87
CA LEU A 127 20.40 12.14 -77.60
C LEU A 127 21.90 11.95 -77.84
N LEU A 128 22.63 11.36 -76.88
CA LEU A 128 24.06 11.05 -77.10
C LEU A 128 24.24 9.96 -78.19
N GLN A 129 23.38 8.92 -78.22
CA GLN A 129 23.40 7.92 -79.29
C GLN A 129 23.15 8.48 -80.71
N HIS A 130 22.40 9.56 -80.78
CA HIS A 130 22.13 10.26 -82.01
C HIS A 130 23.07 11.44 -82.26
N GLU A 131 24.18 11.58 -81.51
CA GLU A 131 25.17 12.63 -81.62
C GLU A 131 24.62 14.05 -81.41
N VAL A 132 23.50 14.23 -80.75
CA VAL A 132 22.88 15.53 -80.50
C VAL A 132 23.36 16.16 -79.18
N LEU A 133 23.85 15.33 -78.25
CA LEU A 133 24.32 15.71 -76.89
C LEU A 133 25.83 15.50 -76.81
N SER A 134 26.58 16.37 -76.13
CA SER A 134 28.01 16.17 -75.91
C SER A 134 28.21 15.13 -74.80
N GLN A 135 29.37 14.46 -74.81
CA GLN A 135 29.75 13.51 -73.74
C GLN A 135 29.82 14.22 -72.38
N GLY A 136 30.28 15.47 -72.30
CA GLY A 136 30.33 16.25 -71.07
C GLY A 136 28.95 16.51 -70.47
N ASP A 137 27.99 16.92 -71.31
CA ASP A 137 26.60 17.13 -70.85
C ASP A 137 25.95 15.79 -70.39
N TYR A 138 26.27 14.65 -71.01
CA TYR A 138 25.79 13.35 -70.56
C TYR A 138 26.33 13.01 -69.19
N TYR A 139 27.64 13.21 -68.92
CA TYR A 139 28.22 12.97 -67.60
C TYR A 139 27.63 13.88 -66.51
N GLU A 140 27.22 15.09 -66.84
CA GLU A 140 26.50 15.97 -65.91
C GLU A 140 25.11 15.38 -65.52
N LEU A 141 24.41 14.82 -66.51
CA LEU A 141 23.13 14.12 -66.25
C LEU A 141 23.31 12.87 -65.40
N GLU A 142 24.36 12.10 -65.67
CA GLU A 142 24.71 10.89 -64.88
C GLU A 142 25.09 11.27 -63.43
N ALA A 143 25.89 12.31 -63.25
CA ALA A 143 26.23 12.84 -61.93
C ALA A 143 25.00 13.33 -61.16
N THR A 144 24.10 14.02 -61.87
CA THR A 144 22.85 14.49 -61.28
C THR A 144 21.95 13.34 -60.81
N ASP A 145 21.86 12.27 -61.60
CA ASP A 145 21.11 11.07 -61.28
C ASP A 145 21.71 10.34 -60.05
N GLN A 146 23.05 10.20 -60.01
CA GLN A 146 23.74 9.62 -58.86
C GLN A 146 23.52 10.42 -57.55
N VAL A 147 23.54 11.76 -57.62
CA VAL A 147 23.25 12.63 -56.49
C VAL A 147 21.80 12.44 -56.01
N ALA A 148 20.84 12.38 -56.94
CA ALA A 148 19.44 12.17 -56.59
C ALA A 148 19.22 10.81 -55.90
N HIS A 149 19.84 9.73 -56.37
CA HIS A 149 19.80 8.42 -55.74
C HIS A 149 20.46 8.42 -54.36
N SER A 150 21.58 9.10 -54.19
CA SER A 150 22.25 9.24 -52.90
C SER A 150 21.40 9.99 -51.88
N GLU A 151 20.69 11.01 -52.30
CA GLU A 151 19.78 11.78 -51.46
C GLU A 151 18.54 10.96 -51.06
N LEU A 152 17.99 10.17 -52.00
CA LEU A 152 16.91 9.24 -51.70
C LEU A 152 17.33 8.22 -50.64
N GLU A 153 18.52 7.64 -50.75
CA GLU A 153 19.04 6.69 -49.78
C GLU A 153 19.26 7.33 -48.40
N ARG A 154 19.79 8.55 -48.37
CA ARG A 154 19.96 9.33 -47.14
C ARG A 154 18.64 9.58 -46.42
N THR A 155 17.61 9.99 -47.14
CA THR A 155 16.28 10.25 -46.58
C THR A 155 15.57 8.96 -46.15
N ARG A 156 15.78 7.86 -46.88
CA ARG A 156 15.33 6.52 -46.50
C ARG A 156 15.94 6.07 -45.16
N GLN A 157 17.25 6.19 -45.04
CA GLN A 157 17.95 5.86 -43.80
C GLN A 157 17.44 6.69 -42.62
N ARG A 158 17.15 7.97 -42.85
CA ARG A 158 16.60 8.85 -41.82
C ARG A 158 15.25 8.34 -41.28
N ILE A 159 14.35 7.85 -42.12
CA ILE A 159 13.08 7.23 -41.70
C ILE A 159 13.34 5.97 -40.86
N HIS A 160 14.29 5.12 -41.30
CA HIS A 160 14.66 3.89 -40.56
C HIS A 160 15.30 4.18 -39.19
N GLU A 161 16.17 5.20 -39.10
CA GLU A 161 16.75 5.65 -37.83
C GLU A 161 15.67 6.10 -36.83
N LEU A 162 14.58 6.71 -37.33
CA LEU A 162 13.43 7.07 -36.52
C LEU A 162 12.56 5.87 -36.13
N GLY A 163 12.89 4.65 -36.62
CA GLY A 163 12.17 3.41 -36.30
C GLY A 163 10.92 3.15 -37.15
N PHE A 164 10.80 3.78 -38.32
CA PHE A 164 9.63 3.68 -39.20
C PHE A 164 9.95 3.03 -40.53
N SER A 165 8.90 2.57 -41.20
CA SER A 165 8.93 2.02 -42.55
C SER A 165 8.61 3.13 -43.55
N GLU A 166 9.17 2.97 -44.78
CA GLU A 166 8.94 3.86 -45.92
C GLU A 166 7.48 3.93 -46.35
N ASP A 167 6.76 2.79 -46.25
CA ASP A 167 5.40 2.67 -46.76
C ASP A 167 4.33 3.21 -45.77
N GLY A 168 4.74 3.71 -44.63
CA GLY A 168 3.81 4.24 -43.64
C GLY A 168 3.22 5.60 -44.08
N VAL A 169 1.91 5.76 -43.94
CA VAL A 169 1.19 6.97 -44.34
C VAL A 169 0.96 7.94 -43.18
N SER A 170 1.12 7.49 -41.93
CA SER A 170 0.78 8.28 -40.75
C SER A 170 1.99 8.88 -40.04
N ASP A 171 1.87 10.09 -39.57
CA ASP A 171 2.80 10.78 -38.66
C ASP A 171 2.53 10.40 -37.18
N GLU A 172 1.60 9.47 -36.95
CA GLU A 172 1.25 8.94 -35.68
C GLU A 172 2.21 7.84 -35.25
N VAL A 173 2.76 7.99 -34.06
CA VAL A 173 3.67 7.05 -33.41
C VAL A 173 2.94 6.34 -32.29
N PRO A 174 2.61 5.05 -32.42
CA PRO A 174 2.01 4.28 -31.33
C PRO A 174 3.06 4.01 -30.27
N ILE A 175 2.81 4.48 -29.06
CA ILE A 175 3.64 4.22 -27.90
C ILE A 175 3.08 2.99 -27.20
N ARG A 176 3.90 1.95 -27.07
CA ARG A 176 3.50 0.63 -26.58
C ARG A 176 4.10 0.31 -25.23
N ALA A 177 3.36 -0.47 -24.42
CA ALA A 177 3.82 -0.99 -23.15
C ALA A 177 4.99 -1.96 -23.35
N PRO A 178 6.16 -1.73 -22.74
CA PRO A 178 7.32 -2.61 -22.86
C PRO A 178 7.20 -3.89 -22.02
N ILE A 179 6.37 -3.85 -20.98
CA ILE A 179 6.06 -4.97 -20.06
C ILE A 179 4.56 -5.10 -19.88
N SER A 180 4.11 -6.27 -19.44
CA SER A 180 2.75 -6.45 -18.90
C SER A 180 2.73 -6.02 -17.44
N GLY A 181 1.62 -5.43 -17.00
CA GLY A 181 1.45 -4.95 -15.62
C GLY A 181 0.31 -3.96 -15.48
N VAL A 182 0.32 -3.21 -14.40
CA VAL A 182 -0.68 -2.18 -14.07
C VAL A 182 -0.11 -0.80 -14.34
N VAL A 183 -0.89 0.08 -14.95
CA VAL A 183 -0.55 1.50 -15.10
C VAL A 183 -0.68 2.16 -13.72
N LEU A 184 0.43 2.59 -13.14
CA LEU A 184 0.44 3.26 -11.83
C LEU A 184 0.01 4.71 -11.94
N ASP A 185 0.60 5.42 -12.89
CA ASP A 185 0.33 6.84 -13.13
C ASP A 185 0.45 7.19 -14.62
N ILE A 186 -0.14 8.33 -14.99
CA ILE A 186 -0.01 8.96 -16.30
C ILE A 186 0.49 10.38 -16.05
N GLY A 187 1.68 10.67 -16.53
CA GLY A 187 2.36 11.95 -16.30
C GLY A 187 2.12 13.00 -17.41
N THR A 188 1.24 12.72 -18.37
CA THR A 188 0.97 13.62 -19.51
C THR A 188 -0.53 13.72 -19.80
N ALA A 189 -0.92 14.72 -20.55
CA ALA A 189 -2.29 14.93 -21.01
C ALA A 189 -2.41 14.89 -22.53
N THR A 190 -3.60 14.54 -23.02
CA THR A 190 -3.92 14.64 -24.46
C THR A 190 -3.79 16.09 -24.91
N GLY A 191 -3.10 16.31 -26.02
CA GLY A 191 -2.81 17.63 -26.58
C GLY A 191 -1.51 18.25 -26.07
N GLU A 192 -0.88 17.68 -25.06
CA GLU A 192 0.39 18.16 -24.53
C GLU A 192 1.54 17.93 -25.50
N LEU A 193 2.43 18.93 -25.61
CA LEU A 193 3.64 18.85 -26.42
C LEU A 193 4.76 18.22 -25.58
N GLN A 194 5.20 17.05 -25.98
CA GLN A 194 6.34 16.36 -25.40
C GLN A 194 7.61 16.64 -26.21
N ARG A 195 8.70 16.92 -25.49
CA ARG A 195 10.03 17.05 -26.07
C ARG A 195 10.86 15.81 -25.73
N SER A 196 11.60 15.28 -26.73
CA SER A 196 12.49 14.15 -26.44
C SER A 196 13.75 14.66 -25.72
N LEU A 197 14.25 13.86 -24.79
CA LEU A 197 15.59 13.79 -24.19
C LEU A 197 15.91 14.67 -22.98
N ASP A 198 15.64 15.98 -22.90
CA ASP A 198 16.24 16.76 -21.78
C ASP A 198 15.28 17.12 -20.63
N ASN A 199 13.97 17.08 -20.87
CA ASN A 199 12.94 17.32 -19.85
C ASN A 199 11.66 16.55 -20.16
N ALA A 200 11.79 15.31 -20.65
CA ALA A 200 10.63 14.50 -20.98
C ALA A 200 9.89 14.08 -19.70
N THR A 201 8.63 14.47 -19.59
CA THR A 201 7.72 13.88 -18.62
C THR A 201 7.40 12.44 -19.04
N SER A 202 7.39 11.50 -18.11
CA SER A 202 6.98 10.14 -18.46
C SER A 202 5.52 10.14 -18.90
N ILE A 203 5.22 9.43 -19.98
CA ILE A 203 3.85 9.31 -20.48
C ILE A 203 3.02 8.46 -19.51
N ALA A 204 3.59 7.34 -19.07
CA ALA A 204 2.98 6.45 -18.09
C ALA A 204 4.06 5.66 -17.35
N THR A 205 3.75 5.24 -16.13
CA THR A 205 4.53 4.28 -15.36
C THR A 205 3.76 2.97 -15.28
N ILE A 206 4.37 1.88 -15.73
CA ILE A 206 3.80 0.53 -15.66
C ILE A 206 4.62 -0.31 -14.70
N ALA A 207 3.95 -1.04 -13.81
CA ALA A 207 4.59 -1.97 -12.90
C ALA A 207 3.92 -3.35 -12.95
N ASN A 208 4.73 -4.40 -12.90
CA ASN A 208 4.23 -5.71 -12.56
C ASN A 208 4.10 -5.80 -11.04
N LEU A 209 2.90 -6.14 -10.56
CA LEU A 209 2.56 -6.23 -9.14
C LEU A 209 2.42 -7.68 -8.64
N ASP A 210 2.82 -8.70 -9.41
CA ASP A 210 2.81 -10.11 -8.98
C ASP A 210 3.71 -10.33 -7.76
N THR A 211 4.76 -9.53 -7.66
CA THR A 211 5.66 -9.46 -6.52
C THR A 211 5.81 -8.01 -6.09
N VAL A 212 5.66 -7.77 -4.81
CA VAL A 212 5.77 -6.44 -4.21
C VAL A 212 6.78 -6.44 -3.07
N TRP A 213 7.34 -5.28 -2.81
CA TRP A 213 8.18 -5.04 -1.66
C TRP A 213 7.37 -4.35 -0.57
N ILE A 214 7.57 -4.79 0.66
CA ILE A 214 7.15 -4.05 1.84
C ILE A 214 8.38 -3.35 2.37
N VAL A 215 8.37 -2.03 2.31
CA VAL A 215 9.48 -1.20 2.73
C VAL A 215 9.08 -0.50 4.03
N GLY A 216 9.80 -0.81 5.10
CA GLY A 216 9.56 -0.25 6.44
C GLY A 216 10.69 0.66 6.87
N ASP A 217 10.36 1.60 7.74
CA ASP A 217 11.30 2.53 8.35
C ASP A 217 11.63 2.10 9.78
N VAL A 218 12.90 1.72 10.00
CA VAL A 218 13.39 1.17 11.26
C VAL A 218 14.33 2.15 11.92
N PHE A 219 14.14 2.42 13.21
CA PHE A 219 15.05 3.24 13.97
C PHE A 219 16.35 2.48 14.29
N GLU A 220 17.47 3.20 14.38
CA GLU A 220 18.79 2.64 14.66
C GLU A 220 18.81 1.76 15.93
N ARG A 221 18.10 2.18 16.99
CA ARG A 221 18.01 1.44 18.26
C ARG A 221 17.43 0.03 18.13
N ASP A 222 16.63 -0.22 17.08
CA ASP A 222 15.92 -1.49 16.88
C ASP A 222 16.67 -2.43 15.91
N LEU A 223 17.77 -1.95 15.31
CA LEU A 223 18.54 -2.65 14.29
C LEU A 223 19.03 -4.03 14.73
N ALA A 224 19.50 -4.15 15.98
CA ALA A 224 20.04 -5.39 16.51
C ALA A 224 19.04 -6.57 16.47
N THR A 225 17.74 -6.28 16.41
CA THR A 225 16.66 -7.28 16.37
C THR A 225 16.28 -7.68 14.95
N LEU A 226 16.79 -6.99 13.93
CA LEU A 226 16.37 -7.13 12.54
C LEU A 226 17.47 -7.75 11.68
N GLN A 227 17.48 -9.07 11.64
CA GLN A 227 18.44 -9.82 10.82
C GLN A 227 17.77 -10.31 9.52
N SER A 228 18.53 -10.29 8.41
CA SER A 228 18.09 -10.88 7.15
C SER A 228 17.72 -12.36 7.34
N GLY A 229 16.67 -12.80 6.67
CA GLY A 229 16.11 -14.15 6.78
C GLY A 229 15.12 -14.34 7.92
N ARG A 230 15.03 -13.42 8.88
CA ARG A 230 14.07 -13.50 10.00
C ARG A 230 12.63 -13.43 9.48
N SER A 231 11.78 -14.30 10.02
CA SER A 231 10.36 -14.33 9.69
C SER A 231 9.62 -13.15 10.34
N VAL A 232 8.72 -12.55 9.58
CA VAL A 232 7.90 -11.40 10.00
C VAL A 232 6.46 -11.61 9.59
N GLU A 233 5.56 -10.96 10.31
CA GLU A 233 4.15 -10.85 9.95
C GLU A 233 3.90 -9.45 9.38
N VAL A 234 3.21 -9.37 8.25
CA VAL A 234 2.84 -8.10 7.62
C VAL A 234 1.33 -7.95 7.72
N LEU A 235 0.91 -6.86 8.33
CA LEU A 235 -0.48 -6.48 8.48
C LEU A 235 -0.77 -5.31 7.55
N VAL A 236 -1.88 -5.41 6.82
CA VAL A 236 -2.34 -4.35 5.91
C VAL A 236 -3.69 -3.85 6.41
N PRO A 237 -3.81 -2.60 6.87
CA PRO A 237 -5.05 -2.06 7.43
C PRO A 237 -6.25 -2.13 6.48
N ALA A 238 -6.00 -2.07 5.15
CA ALA A 238 -7.05 -2.22 4.15
C ALA A 238 -7.74 -3.59 4.17
N TYR A 239 -7.10 -4.62 4.76
CA TYR A 239 -7.62 -5.98 4.87
C TYR A 239 -7.52 -6.49 6.30
N PRO A 240 -8.40 -6.06 7.21
CA PRO A 240 -8.39 -6.49 8.61
C PRO A 240 -8.49 -8.02 8.70
N GLY A 241 -7.58 -8.62 9.46
CA GLY A 241 -7.52 -10.08 9.63
C GLY A 241 -6.67 -10.83 8.59
N LEU A 242 -6.26 -10.21 7.51
CA LEU A 242 -5.28 -10.79 6.58
C LEU A 242 -3.87 -10.66 7.18
N LYS A 243 -3.29 -11.79 7.53
CA LYS A 243 -1.91 -11.89 8.02
C LYS A 243 -1.04 -12.46 6.91
N LEU A 244 -0.11 -11.66 6.44
CA LEU A 244 0.85 -12.08 5.43
C LEU A 244 2.16 -12.44 6.12
N SER A 245 2.68 -13.62 5.82
CA SER A 245 3.98 -14.05 6.35
C SER A 245 5.06 -13.76 5.33
N GLY A 246 6.15 -13.13 5.76
CA GLY A 246 7.30 -12.81 4.93
C GLY A 246 8.61 -13.07 5.66
N ARG A 247 9.71 -12.78 4.98
CA ARG A 247 11.05 -12.78 5.55
C ARG A 247 11.74 -11.47 5.23
N ILE A 248 12.53 -10.99 6.19
CA ILE A 248 13.42 -9.85 5.95
C ILE A 248 14.38 -10.23 4.84
N ALA A 249 14.27 -9.58 3.70
CA ALA A 249 15.17 -9.78 2.57
C ALA A 249 16.48 -9.01 2.80
N ASN A 250 16.37 -7.77 3.24
CA ASN A 250 17.50 -6.90 3.53
C ASN A 250 17.11 -5.78 4.49
N VAL A 251 18.09 -5.29 5.23
CA VAL A 251 18.06 -3.99 5.92
C VAL A 251 19.14 -3.14 5.28
N SER A 252 18.83 -1.89 4.93
CA SER A 252 19.80 -0.98 4.31
C SER A 252 20.99 -0.72 5.23
N ASP A 253 22.19 -0.65 4.66
CA ASP A 253 23.40 -0.23 5.38
C ASP A 253 23.54 1.30 5.47
N ALA A 254 22.67 2.04 4.75
CA ALA A 254 22.65 3.49 4.75
C ALA A 254 21.48 4.02 5.57
N LEU A 255 21.80 4.86 6.55
CA LEU A 255 20.83 5.61 7.34
C LEU A 255 20.32 6.81 6.52
N ASP A 256 19.01 7.02 6.50
CA ASP A 256 18.44 8.25 5.96
C ASP A 256 18.74 9.41 6.94
N PRO A 257 19.50 10.43 6.52
CA PRO A 257 19.94 11.51 7.41
C PRO A 257 18.79 12.41 7.90
N ASN A 258 17.65 12.40 7.23
CA ASN A 258 16.52 13.25 7.61
C ASN A 258 15.60 12.58 8.63
N THR A 259 15.41 11.27 8.49
CA THR A 259 14.48 10.50 9.33
C THR A 259 15.20 9.70 10.43
N HIS A 260 16.52 9.55 10.34
CA HIS A 260 17.32 8.67 11.20
C HIS A 260 16.79 7.23 11.22
N THR A 261 16.34 6.74 10.06
CA THR A 261 15.82 5.38 9.88
C THR A 261 16.61 4.62 8.82
N LEU A 262 16.56 3.30 8.94
CA LEU A 262 17.08 2.36 7.95
C LEU A 262 15.90 1.73 7.21
N LYS A 263 16.05 1.45 5.93
CA LYS A 263 15.00 0.81 5.13
C LYS A 263 15.06 -0.71 5.32
N LEU A 264 13.99 -1.26 5.88
CA LEU A 264 13.73 -2.69 5.98
C LEU A 264 12.95 -3.13 4.73
N ARG A 265 13.41 -4.17 4.05
CA ARG A 265 12.76 -4.71 2.85
C ARG A 265 12.30 -6.15 3.07
N ILE A 266 11.04 -6.41 2.75
CA ILE A 266 10.43 -7.73 2.70
C ILE A 266 9.84 -7.92 1.31
N VAL A 267 10.03 -9.09 0.70
CA VAL A 267 9.49 -9.43 -0.61
C VAL A 267 8.28 -10.34 -0.40
N LEU A 268 7.15 -9.97 -0.98
CA LEU A 268 5.90 -10.73 -0.90
C LEU A 268 5.35 -11.04 -2.29
N ASN A 269 4.86 -12.25 -2.46
CA ASN A 269 4.07 -12.62 -3.63
C ASN A 269 2.66 -12.03 -3.51
N ASN A 270 2.13 -11.51 -4.61
CA ASN A 270 0.85 -10.84 -4.68
C ASN A 270 0.02 -11.29 -5.91
N PRO A 271 -0.24 -12.61 -6.05
CA PRO A 271 -0.89 -13.16 -7.26
C PRO A 271 -2.31 -12.63 -7.49
N ASP A 272 -3.01 -12.25 -6.43
CA ASP A 272 -4.36 -11.71 -6.51
C ASP A 272 -4.37 -10.17 -6.70
N HIS A 273 -3.23 -9.53 -6.82
CA HIS A 273 -3.07 -8.07 -6.90
C HIS A 273 -3.82 -7.29 -5.80
N LYS A 274 -3.97 -7.91 -4.62
CA LYS A 274 -4.60 -7.27 -3.44
C LYS A 274 -3.73 -6.15 -2.87
N LEU A 275 -2.41 -6.36 -2.86
CA LEU A 275 -1.47 -5.35 -2.43
C LEU A 275 -1.23 -4.38 -3.59
N LYS A 276 -1.65 -3.14 -3.41
CA LYS A 276 -1.46 -2.08 -4.39
C LYS A 276 -0.28 -1.19 -3.96
N ALA A 277 0.35 -0.54 -4.93
CA ALA A 277 1.41 0.43 -4.66
C ALA A 277 0.93 1.48 -3.64
N ASP A 278 1.83 1.91 -2.79
CA ASP A 278 1.66 2.94 -1.76
C ASP A 278 0.64 2.60 -0.64
N MET A 279 0.11 1.37 -0.59
CA MET A 279 -0.68 0.93 0.56
C MET A 279 0.16 0.92 1.83
N PHE A 280 -0.43 1.41 2.92
CA PHE A 280 0.18 1.29 4.25
C PHE A 280 0.18 -0.16 4.72
N ALA A 281 1.26 -0.52 5.40
CA ALA A 281 1.44 -1.80 6.04
C ALA A 281 2.13 -1.62 7.40
N THR A 282 2.00 -2.61 8.27
CA THR A 282 2.77 -2.71 9.52
C THR A 282 3.49 -4.03 9.53
N VAL A 283 4.80 -3.98 9.68
CA VAL A 283 5.64 -5.17 9.83
C VAL A 283 5.77 -5.48 11.32
N ARG A 284 5.40 -6.69 11.72
CA ARG A 284 5.54 -7.19 13.10
C ARG A 284 6.66 -8.20 13.18
N VAL A 285 7.66 -7.88 13.98
CA VAL A 285 8.82 -8.73 14.20
C VAL A 285 8.78 -9.23 15.63
N ALA A 286 8.66 -10.55 15.83
CA ALA A 286 8.63 -11.13 17.16
C ALA A 286 9.98 -10.89 17.87
N GLN A 287 9.99 -10.19 19.00
CA GLN A 287 11.22 -9.90 19.77
C GLN A 287 11.57 -11.01 20.78
N GLY A 288 10.57 -11.72 21.26
CA GLY A 288 10.74 -12.79 22.22
C GLY A 288 9.40 -13.15 22.86
N ALA A 289 9.37 -14.28 23.53
CA ALA A 289 8.23 -14.67 24.33
C ALA A 289 8.62 -14.59 25.82
N ARG A 290 7.76 -13.99 26.61
CA ARG A 290 7.89 -13.92 28.06
C ARG A 290 6.62 -14.42 28.74
N ASN A 291 6.76 -14.96 29.92
CA ASN A 291 5.63 -15.35 30.73
C ASN A 291 5.12 -14.13 31.49
N VAL A 292 3.89 -13.75 31.25
CA VAL A 292 3.21 -12.63 31.92
C VAL A 292 1.85 -13.10 32.45
N PHE A 293 1.37 -12.47 33.50
CA PHE A 293 -0.01 -12.65 33.93
C PHE A 293 -0.90 -11.65 33.19
N ILE A 294 -2.02 -12.11 32.67
CA ILE A 294 -2.98 -11.26 31.96
C ILE A 294 -4.22 -11.16 32.82
N LEU A 295 -4.60 -9.94 33.19
CA LEU A 295 -5.77 -9.65 33.98
C LEU A 295 -6.71 -8.68 33.24
N PRO A 296 -8.03 -8.79 33.45
CA PRO A 296 -8.94 -7.72 33.05
C PRO A 296 -8.52 -6.38 33.69
N ALA A 297 -8.63 -5.29 32.99
CA ALA A 297 -8.28 -3.98 33.53
C ALA A 297 -9.07 -3.62 34.80
N THR A 298 -10.25 -4.22 34.98
CA THR A 298 -11.09 -4.09 36.19
C THR A 298 -10.49 -4.70 37.47
N ALA A 299 -9.52 -5.61 37.30
CA ALA A 299 -8.82 -6.24 38.43
C ALA A 299 -7.68 -5.36 38.97
N VAL A 300 -7.19 -4.42 38.14
CA VAL A 300 -6.04 -3.59 38.49
C VAL A 300 -6.54 -2.27 39.04
N LEU A 301 -6.13 -1.92 40.22
CA LEU A 301 -6.55 -0.73 40.92
C LEU A 301 -5.37 0.23 41.10
N HIS A 302 -5.64 1.52 41.01
CA HIS A 302 -4.65 2.58 41.19
C HIS A 302 -4.99 3.43 42.40
N GLU A 303 -3.98 3.73 43.22
CA GLU A 303 -4.09 4.65 44.36
C GLU A 303 -2.83 5.51 44.42
N GLY A 304 -2.96 6.77 44.01
CA GLY A 304 -1.81 7.65 43.78
C GLY A 304 -0.87 7.00 42.76
N ASP A 305 0.39 6.86 43.09
CA ASP A 305 1.43 6.26 42.23
C ASP A 305 1.50 4.72 42.33
N LYS A 306 0.68 4.11 43.18
CA LYS A 306 0.71 2.65 43.40
C LYS A 306 -0.35 1.94 42.60
N THR A 307 0.06 0.85 41.97
CA THR A 307 -0.83 -0.08 41.28
C THR A 307 -0.87 -1.39 42.05
N TYR A 308 -2.09 -1.89 42.30
CA TYR A 308 -2.28 -3.11 43.11
C TYR A 308 -3.49 -3.93 42.63
N VAL A 309 -3.52 -5.17 43.06
CA VAL A 309 -4.64 -6.11 42.91
C VAL A 309 -5.04 -6.64 44.27
N PHE A 310 -6.25 -7.15 44.40
CA PHE A 310 -6.66 -7.92 45.60
C PHE A 310 -6.48 -9.41 45.31
N LEU A 311 -5.76 -10.09 46.20
CA LEU A 311 -5.66 -11.53 46.27
C LEU A 311 -6.61 -12.09 47.33
N VAL A 312 -7.05 -13.31 47.11
CA VAL A 312 -7.79 -14.08 48.15
C VAL A 312 -6.83 -15.06 48.79
N ASP A 313 -6.59 -14.93 50.09
CA ASP A 313 -5.73 -15.84 50.80
C ASP A 313 -6.43 -17.19 51.11
N ALA A 314 -5.71 -18.14 51.73
CA ALA A 314 -6.25 -19.45 52.12
C ALA A 314 -7.38 -19.38 53.15
N SER A 315 -7.53 -18.26 53.87
CA SER A 315 -8.60 -18.01 54.86
C SER A 315 -9.81 -17.32 54.24
N GLY A 316 -9.76 -16.97 52.92
CA GLY A 316 -10.82 -16.25 52.24
C GLY A 316 -10.79 -14.73 52.43
N LYS A 317 -9.72 -14.17 53.01
CA LYS A 317 -9.54 -12.73 53.19
C LYS A 317 -8.93 -12.12 51.95
N TYR A 318 -9.32 -10.86 51.68
CA TYR A 318 -8.78 -10.06 50.58
C TYR A 318 -7.51 -9.31 51.05
N ILE A 319 -6.41 -9.55 50.37
CA ILE A 319 -5.11 -8.94 50.65
C ILE A 319 -4.70 -8.08 49.44
N GLN A 320 -4.35 -6.83 49.74
CA GLN A 320 -3.81 -5.92 48.74
C GLN A 320 -2.37 -6.32 48.40
N ARG A 321 -2.08 -6.52 47.13
CA ARG A 321 -0.75 -6.85 46.60
C ARG A 321 -0.33 -5.84 45.56
N ALA A 322 0.80 -5.17 45.80
CA ALA A 322 1.40 -4.26 44.81
C ALA A 322 1.86 -5.05 43.61
N VAL A 323 1.57 -4.53 42.40
CA VAL A 323 1.95 -5.16 41.14
C VAL A 323 2.58 -4.10 40.20
N THR A 324 3.47 -4.59 39.33
CA THR A 324 3.96 -3.78 38.21
C THR A 324 3.21 -4.18 36.97
N VAL A 325 2.58 -3.23 36.34
CA VAL A 325 1.81 -3.45 35.10
C VAL A 325 2.63 -3.13 33.86
N GLY A 326 2.35 -3.84 32.78
CA GLY A 326 2.91 -3.61 31.46
C GLY A 326 1.93 -2.94 30.51
N ARG A 327 1.83 -3.47 29.30
CA ARG A 327 0.93 -2.95 28.26
C ARG A 327 -0.52 -3.31 28.53
N SER A 328 -1.43 -2.44 28.09
CA SER A 328 -2.86 -2.74 28.02
C SER A 328 -3.22 -3.06 26.57
N PHE A 329 -4.08 -4.05 26.37
CA PHE A 329 -4.54 -4.46 25.05
C PHE A 329 -5.99 -4.94 25.13
N ASP A 330 -6.67 -4.91 24.00
CA ASP A 330 -8.06 -5.39 23.89
C ASP A 330 -8.07 -6.80 23.28
N THR A 331 -8.83 -7.69 23.92
CA THR A 331 -9.07 -9.03 23.38
C THR A 331 -10.57 -9.31 23.45
N GLY A 332 -11.21 -9.37 22.29
CA GLY A 332 -12.65 -9.67 22.21
C GLY A 332 -13.56 -8.64 22.90
N GLY A 333 -13.17 -7.35 22.95
CA GLY A 333 -13.92 -6.28 23.59
C GLY A 333 -13.67 -6.14 25.09
N VAL A 334 -12.76 -6.94 25.67
CA VAL A 334 -12.33 -6.84 27.07
C VAL A 334 -10.95 -6.21 27.11
N LYS A 335 -10.83 -5.10 27.84
CA LYS A 335 -9.52 -4.48 28.10
C LYS A 335 -8.75 -5.33 29.10
N ASN A 336 -7.60 -5.82 28.69
CA ASN A 336 -6.68 -6.60 29.50
C ASN A 336 -5.40 -5.82 29.77
N VAL A 337 -4.75 -6.13 30.87
CA VAL A 337 -3.50 -5.53 31.33
C VAL A 337 -2.50 -6.64 31.65
N GLU A 338 -1.29 -6.50 31.16
CA GLU A 338 -0.17 -7.36 31.56
C GLU A 338 0.28 -7.00 32.98
N VAL A 339 0.51 -8.01 33.80
CA VAL A 339 1.18 -7.85 35.09
C VAL A 339 2.56 -8.49 34.97
N LEU A 340 3.59 -7.68 35.10
CA LEU A 340 4.98 -8.05 34.92
C LEU A 340 5.60 -8.66 36.16
N SER A 341 5.14 -8.21 37.37
CA SER A 341 5.63 -8.69 38.64
C SER A 341 4.59 -8.50 39.75
N GLY A 342 4.72 -9.23 40.84
CA GLY A 342 3.86 -9.16 42.03
C GLY A 342 2.84 -10.28 42.12
N LEU A 343 2.71 -11.16 41.11
CA LEU A 343 1.84 -12.33 41.13
C LEU A 343 2.66 -13.64 41.06
N SER A 344 2.11 -14.69 41.61
CA SER A 344 2.63 -16.05 41.54
C SER A 344 1.62 -16.99 40.86
N ASP A 345 2.15 -18.08 40.31
CA ASP A 345 1.30 -19.10 39.68
C ASP A 345 0.30 -19.68 40.68
N GLY A 346 -0.98 -19.70 40.31
CA GLY A 346 -2.07 -20.17 41.15
C GLY A 346 -2.65 -19.14 42.11
N ASP A 347 -2.18 -17.88 42.07
CA ASP A 347 -2.78 -16.81 42.89
C ASP A 347 -4.26 -16.60 42.48
N LYS A 348 -5.13 -16.46 43.48
CA LYS A 348 -6.54 -16.17 43.29
C LYS A 348 -6.78 -14.67 43.36
N VAL A 349 -7.02 -14.03 42.20
CA VAL A 349 -7.13 -12.59 42.05
C VAL A 349 -8.60 -12.18 41.91
N VAL A 350 -8.96 -11.04 42.50
CA VAL A 350 -10.28 -10.41 42.29
C VAL A 350 -10.29 -9.75 40.92
N THR A 351 -11.18 -10.18 40.03
CA THR A 351 -11.29 -9.70 38.66
C THR A 351 -12.37 -8.64 38.50
N VAL A 352 -13.44 -8.69 39.29
CA VAL A 352 -14.54 -7.73 39.33
C VAL A 352 -14.85 -7.36 40.75
N GLY A 353 -15.23 -6.12 41.01
CA GLY A 353 -15.66 -5.64 42.33
C GLY A 353 -14.50 -5.26 43.26
N GLY A 354 -13.25 -5.28 42.83
CA GLY A 354 -12.11 -4.92 43.66
C GLY A 354 -12.17 -3.49 44.24
N ALA A 355 -12.79 -2.57 43.55
CA ALA A 355 -12.98 -1.19 44.02
C ALA A 355 -13.87 -1.12 45.30
N LEU A 356 -14.75 -2.09 45.49
CA LEU A 356 -15.64 -2.16 46.64
C LEU A 356 -14.93 -2.68 47.90
N LEU A 357 -13.74 -3.26 47.74
CA LEU A 357 -12.91 -3.80 48.81
C LEU A 357 -11.97 -2.77 49.43
N ARG A 358 -11.96 -1.55 48.91
CA ARG A 358 -11.18 -0.45 49.49
C ARG A 358 -11.71 -0.15 50.88
N PRO A 359 -10.86 -0.09 51.92
CA PRO A 359 -11.29 0.44 53.18
C PRO A 359 -11.81 1.86 52.93
N THR A 360 -13.08 2.11 53.25
CA THR A 360 -13.58 3.48 53.38
C THR A 360 -12.67 4.15 54.36
N SER A 361 -11.86 5.13 53.89
CA SER A 361 -11.19 6.08 54.79
C SER A 361 -12.27 6.83 55.53
N GLY A 362 -12.71 6.29 56.65
CA GLY A 362 -13.51 6.99 57.64
C GLY A 362 -12.58 7.72 58.54
N ASP A 363 -12.85 9.00 58.67
CA ASP A 363 -12.41 10.06 59.54
C ASP A 363 -11.29 9.73 60.56
#